data_aceb180f838be9319e71336fe18223f1
#
_entry.id   aceb180f838be9319e71336fe18223f1
#
_cell.length_a   1.000
_cell.length_b   1.000
_cell.length_c   1.000
_cell.angle_alpha   90.00
_cell.angle_beta   90.00
_cell.angle_gamma   90.00
#
_symmetry.space_group_name_H-M   'P 1'
#
loop_
_entity.id
_entity.type
_entity.pdbx_description
1 polymer ?
#
loop_
_entity_poly.entity_id
_entity_poly.type
_entity_poly.pdbx_seq_one_letter_code
_entity_poly.pdbx_strand_id
1 'polypeptide(L)'
;MLGKIKPDLQQNLFQTRLIELINLGHPLVKLAQELDWNKMEFEFQNLYSEQGRPSIPIRKIAGLLLLKEMFKESDESVVERWIENPYWQYFTGESFFQNKKPFDPSEFVHFRKRLQESGLEFLLSQTVSLHPEAKNEKEVQIDTTVMEKNITFPTDAKLAKKVIDNCNKIANLEGVNQRQTYKRVAKQHLRDAYFGHHPKRKKKAVAARKKLRTIGNRVIRELERKLPESVLKQYESEFVKYKKVLSQERNSKDKIYSLHEPQTACIAKGKAHKAYEFGTKVAVTRGRKTGVITS
;
A
#
# COMPACT_ATOMS: atom_id res chain seq x y z
N MET A 1 -3.58 -26.96 1.44
CA MET A 1 -2.42 -27.83 1.17
C MET A 1 -1.27 -26.99 0.65
N LEU A 2 -0.08 -27.17 1.20
CA LEU A 2 1.13 -26.43 0.75
C LEU A 2 1.54 -26.92 -0.64
N GLY A 3 1.70 -26.01 -1.59
CA GLY A 3 2.23 -26.31 -2.91
C GLY A 3 3.74 -26.47 -2.88
N LYS A 4 4.26 -27.55 -3.41
CA LYS A 4 5.70 -27.82 -3.53
C LYS A 4 6.14 -27.64 -4.98
N ILE A 5 7.34 -27.12 -5.17
CA ILE A 5 8.01 -27.17 -6.47
C ILE A 5 8.36 -28.64 -6.71
N LYS A 6 7.77 -29.24 -7.74
CA LYS A 6 8.09 -30.61 -8.12
C LYS A 6 9.46 -30.57 -8.80
N PRO A 7 10.45 -31.34 -8.32
CA PRO A 7 11.67 -31.54 -9.08
C PRO A 7 11.28 -32.23 -10.38
N ASP A 8 11.66 -31.63 -11.52
CA ASP A 8 11.45 -32.26 -12.81
C ASP A 8 12.50 -33.35 -12.97
N LEU A 9 12.10 -34.57 -12.67
CA LEU A 9 12.95 -35.77 -12.76
C LEU A 9 13.15 -36.21 -14.20
N GLN A 10 12.33 -35.76 -15.12
CA GLN A 10 12.40 -36.12 -16.53
C GLN A 10 13.13 -35.02 -17.30
N GLN A 11 14.33 -35.32 -17.77
CA GLN A 11 15.03 -34.43 -18.69
C GLN A 11 14.25 -34.35 -20.01
N ASN A 12 13.59 -33.21 -20.21
CA ASN A 12 13.01 -32.87 -21.51
C ASN A 12 14.17 -32.66 -22.48
N LEU A 13 14.40 -33.59 -23.41
CA LEU A 13 15.50 -33.60 -24.38
C LEU A 13 15.65 -32.31 -25.21
N PHE A 14 14.56 -31.54 -25.33
CA PHE A 14 14.50 -30.29 -26.12
C PHE A 14 14.33 -29.04 -25.29
N GLN A 15 14.39 -29.12 -23.97
CA GLN A 15 14.19 -27.95 -23.10
C GLN A 15 15.45 -27.70 -22.27
N THR A 16 16.13 -26.59 -22.57
CA THR A 16 17.33 -26.16 -21.83
C THR A 16 16.96 -25.70 -20.44
N ARG A 17 17.72 -26.09 -19.43
CA ARG A 17 17.52 -25.66 -18.05
C ARG A 17 17.91 -24.18 -17.91
N LEU A 18 17.19 -23.47 -17.05
CA LEU A 18 17.49 -22.06 -16.75
C LEU A 18 18.94 -21.86 -16.30
N ILE A 19 19.47 -22.77 -15.50
CA ILE A 19 20.86 -22.72 -15.01
C ILE A 19 21.90 -22.74 -16.14
N GLU A 20 21.58 -23.28 -17.30
CA GLU A 20 22.44 -23.33 -18.47
C GLU A 20 22.28 -22.07 -19.34
N LEU A 21 21.16 -21.36 -19.20
CA LEU A 21 20.83 -20.17 -19.99
C LEU A 21 21.29 -18.86 -19.34
N ILE A 22 21.44 -18.86 -17.99
CA ILE A 22 21.71 -17.66 -17.21
C ILE A 22 23.17 -17.57 -16.76
N ASN A 23 23.64 -16.34 -16.51
CA ASN A 23 24.93 -16.12 -15.91
C ASN A 23 24.91 -16.44 -14.42
N LEU A 24 25.63 -17.47 -13.98
CA LEU A 24 25.70 -17.88 -12.57
C LEU A 24 26.37 -16.85 -11.65
N GLY A 25 27.17 -15.93 -12.22
CA GLY A 25 27.76 -14.81 -11.48
C GLY A 25 26.79 -13.67 -11.19
N HIS A 26 25.56 -13.72 -11.73
CA HIS A 26 24.57 -12.66 -11.55
C HIS A 26 24.13 -12.53 -10.09
N PRO A 27 23.96 -11.28 -9.54
CA PRO A 27 23.61 -11.06 -8.13
C PRO A 27 22.34 -11.81 -7.67
N LEU A 28 21.31 -11.87 -8.50
CA LEU A 28 20.08 -12.61 -8.15
C LEU A 28 20.30 -14.12 -8.06
N VAL A 29 21.23 -14.68 -8.84
CA VAL A 29 21.55 -16.11 -8.77
C VAL A 29 22.26 -16.42 -7.46
N LYS A 30 23.24 -15.59 -7.07
CA LYS A 30 23.93 -15.70 -5.78
C LYS A 30 22.94 -15.56 -4.63
N LEU A 31 22.10 -14.54 -4.67
CA LEU A 31 21.08 -14.32 -3.64
C LEU A 31 20.10 -15.52 -3.54
N ALA A 32 19.73 -16.12 -4.67
CA ALA A 32 18.87 -17.32 -4.68
C ALA A 32 19.52 -18.53 -4.01
N GLN A 33 20.85 -18.60 -4.02
CA GLN A 33 21.62 -19.68 -3.38
C GLN A 33 21.88 -19.42 -1.90
N GLU A 34 22.00 -18.16 -1.50
CA GLU A 34 22.29 -17.75 -0.12
C GLU A 34 21.02 -17.75 0.77
N LEU A 35 19.84 -17.50 0.19
CA LEU A 35 18.58 -17.53 0.92
C LEU A 35 18.20 -18.96 1.33
N ASP A 36 17.85 -19.14 2.60
CA ASP A 36 17.37 -20.41 3.12
C ASP A 36 15.86 -20.60 2.81
N TRP A 37 15.59 -21.09 1.62
CA TRP A 37 14.23 -21.37 1.16
C TRP A 37 13.54 -22.45 1.97
N ASN A 38 14.27 -23.46 2.46
CA ASN A 38 13.72 -24.53 3.26
C ASN A 38 13.20 -24.00 4.60
N LYS A 39 13.93 -23.09 5.20
CA LYS A 39 13.50 -22.42 6.43
C LYS A 39 12.26 -21.57 6.22
N MET A 40 12.17 -20.86 5.08
CA MET A 40 10.96 -20.11 4.71
C MET A 40 9.75 -21.04 4.49
N GLU A 41 9.95 -22.17 3.82
CA GLU A 41 8.90 -23.17 3.61
C GLU A 41 8.43 -23.77 4.93
N PHE A 42 9.36 -24.09 5.84
CA PHE A 42 9.04 -24.63 7.16
C PHE A 42 8.24 -23.64 8.02
N GLU A 43 8.65 -22.37 8.05
CA GLU A 43 7.97 -21.34 8.84
C GLU A 43 6.55 -21.06 8.32
N PHE A 44 6.41 -20.97 7.00
CA PHE A 44 5.12 -20.63 6.39
C PHE A 44 4.19 -21.81 6.16
N GLN A 45 4.62 -23.06 6.33
CA GLN A 45 3.77 -24.22 6.14
C GLN A 45 2.53 -24.20 7.05
N ASN A 46 2.66 -23.69 8.27
CA ASN A 46 1.58 -23.62 9.26
C ASN A 46 0.47 -22.62 8.85
N LEU A 47 0.72 -21.76 7.87
CA LEU A 47 -0.26 -20.82 7.33
C LEU A 47 -1.22 -21.47 6.32
N TYR A 48 -1.00 -22.73 6.01
CA TYR A 48 -1.76 -23.49 5.00
C TYR A 48 -2.43 -24.74 5.62
N SER A 49 -3.66 -25.01 5.21
CA SER A 49 -4.37 -26.20 5.64
C SER A 49 -3.77 -27.46 5.00
N GLU A 50 -3.93 -28.61 5.66
CA GLU A 50 -3.49 -29.91 5.14
C GLU A 50 -4.37 -30.41 3.97
N GLN A 51 -5.59 -29.92 3.89
CA GLN A 51 -6.57 -30.34 2.88
C GLN A 51 -6.89 -29.21 1.92
N GLY A 52 -7.32 -29.57 0.71
CA GLY A 52 -7.77 -28.65 -0.32
C GLY A 52 -6.83 -28.59 -1.54
N ARG A 53 -7.08 -27.61 -2.44
CA ARG A 53 -6.25 -27.39 -3.63
C ARG A 53 -4.82 -26.98 -3.21
N PRO A 54 -3.77 -27.54 -3.84
CA PRO A 54 -2.42 -27.12 -3.61
C PRO A 54 -2.25 -25.61 -3.85
N SER A 55 -1.62 -24.93 -2.90
CA SER A 55 -1.30 -23.50 -3.02
C SER A 55 -0.15 -23.27 -3.99
N ILE A 56 0.13 -22.01 -4.26
CA ILE A 56 1.37 -21.59 -4.91
C ILE A 56 2.55 -21.97 -4.01
N PRO A 57 3.65 -22.55 -4.54
CA PRO A 57 4.84 -22.84 -3.76
C PRO A 57 5.36 -21.61 -3.03
N ILE A 58 5.77 -21.76 -1.77
CA ILE A 58 6.24 -20.65 -0.91
C ILE A 58 7.39 -19.92 -1.58
N ARG A 59 8.41 -20.62 -2.06
CA ARG A 59 9.54 -20.01 -2.74
C ARG A 59 9.10 -19.12 -3.92
N LYS A 60 8.08 -19.52 -4.66
CA LYS A 60 7.57 -18.76 -5.81
C LYS A 60 6.90 -17.45 -5.36
N ILE A 61 5.96 -17.51 -4.43
CA ILE A 61 5.21 -16.33 -4.01
C ILE A 61 6.04 -15.40 -3.11
N ALA A 62 6.83 -15.93 -2.18
CA ALA A 62 7.73 -15.15 -1.34
C ALA A 62 8.89 -14.56 -2.16
N GLY A 63 9.45 -15.32 -3.09
CA GLY A 63 10.49 -14.84 -4.00
C GLY A 63 10.00 -13.68 -4.88
N LEU A 64 8.79 -13.78 -5.44
CA LEU A 64 8.19 -12.68 -6.19
C LEU A 64 7.87 -11.47 -5.31
N LEU A 65 7.48 -11.67 -4.04
CA LEU A 65 7.29 -10.57 -3.09
C LEU A 65 8.61 -9.84 -2.80
N LEU A 66 9.71 -10.57 -2.62
CA LEU A 66 11.05 -9.98 -2.45
C LEU A 66 11.47 -9.21 -3.72
N LEU A 67 11.32 -9.79 -4.90
CA LEU A 67 11.63 -9.13 -6.17
C LEU A 67 10.81 -7.85 -6.37
N LYS A 68 9.53 -7.90 -6.03
CA LYS A 68 8.64 -6.73 -6.07
C LYS A 68 9.20 -5.56 -5.27
N GLU A 69 9.62 -5.80 -4.03
CA GLU A 69 10.18 -4.75 -3.17
C GLU A 69 11.57 -4.28 -3.66
N MET A 70 12.43 -5.21 -4.08
CA MET A 70 13.78 -4.89 -4.61
C MET A 70 13.72 -3.99 -5.85
N PHE A 71 12.79 -4.26 -6.76
CA PHE A 71 12.66 -3.53 -8.03
C PHE A 71 11.56 -2.47 -8.03
N LYS A 72 10.87 -2.26 -6.89
CA LYS A 72 9.77 -1.28 -6.71
C LYS A 72 8.62 -1.48 -7.71
N GLU A 73 8.26 -2.73 -7.93
CA GLU A 73 7.19 -3.11 -8.85
C GLU A 73 5.81 -3.11 -8.18
N SER A 74 4.75 -3.03 -8.98
CA SER A 74 3.38 -3.32 -8.53
C SER A 74 3.12 -4.84 -8.47
N ASP A 75 2.01 -5.26 -7.88
CA ASP A 75 1.61 -6.67 -7.85
C ASP A 75 1.39 -7.21 -9.29
N GLU A 76 0.89 -6.37 -10.18
CA GLU A 76 0.64 -6.71 -11.58
C GLU A 76 1.95 -6.75 -12.38
N SER A 77 2.77 -5.69 -12.28
CA SER A 77 3.99 -5.57 -13.08
C SER A 77 5.05 -6.63 -12.73
N VAL A 78 5.16 -7.02 -11.45
CA VAL A 78 6.12 -8.07 -11.06
C VAL A 78 5.78 -9.43 -11.68
N VAL A 79 4.48 -9.77 -11.78
CA VAL A 79 4.02 -11.01 -12.40
C VAL A 79 4.25 -10.99 -13.93
N GLU A 80 4.04 -9.84 -14.57
CA GLU A 80 4.27 -9.68 -16.00
C GLU A 80 5.77 -9.77 -16.34
N ARG A 81 6.61 -9.02 -15.62
CA ARG A 81 8.07 -9.05 -15.81
C ARG A 81 8.70 -10.40 -15.51
N TRP A 82 8.10 -11.17 -14.60
CA TRP A 82 8.60 -12.52 -14.31
C TRP A 82 8.57 -13.43 -15.54
N ILE A 83 7.56 -13.31 -16.41
CA ILE A 83 7.43 -14.12 -17.63
C ILE A 83 8.61 -13.86 -18.59
N GLU A 84 9.09 -12.63 -18.63
CA GLU A 84 10.14 -12.19 -19.54
C GLU A 84 11.55 -12.38 -18.98
N ASN A 85 11.69 -12.60 -17.67
CA ASN A 85 12.98 -12.58 -17.00
C ASN A 85 13.41 -13.95 -16.46
N PRO A 86 14.37 -14.63 -17.12
CA PRO A 86 14.85 -15.95 -16.72
C PRO A 86 15.54 -15.94 -15.33
N TYR A 87 16.18 -14.83 -14.93
CA TYR A 87 16.79 -14.70 -13.61
C TYR A 87 15.73 -14.66 -12.49
N TRP A 88 14.60 -14.01 -12.74
CA TRP A 88 13.48 -13.97 -11.80
C TRP A 88 12.81 -15.34 -11.65
N GLN A 89 12.71 -16.05 -12.77
CA GLN A 89 12.18 -17.43 -12.77
C GLN A 89 13.09 -18.36 -11.99
N TYR A 90 14.40 -18.28 -12.22
CA TYR A 90 15.40 -19.04 -11.46
C TYR A 90 15.36 -18.71 -9.96
N PHE A 91 15.31 -17.43 -9.60
CA PHE A 91 15.22 -16.96 -8.23
C PHE A 91 14.02 -17.57 -7.49
N THR A 92 12.89 -17.65 -8.17
CA THR A 92 11.62 -18.19 -7.64
C THR A 92 11.50 -19.71 -7.75
N GLY A 93 12.57 -20.39 -8.20
CA GLY A 93 12.68 -21.86 -8.14
C GLY A 93 12.23 -22.59 -9.40
N GLU A 94 12.10 -21.92 -10.55
CA GLU A 94 11.85 -22.62 -11.81
C GLU A 94 13.13 -23.29 -12.33
N SER A 95 12.99 -24.49 -12.85
CA SER A 95 14.06 -25.22 -13.51
C SER A 95 14.12 -24.94 -15.01
N PHE A 96 12.99 -24.64 -15.62
CA PHE A 96 12.83 -24.38 -17.03
C PHE A 96 12.10 -23.05 -17.25
N PHE A 97 12.36 -22.43 -18.39
CA PHE A 97 11.72 -21.17 -18.73
C PHE A 97 10.20 -21.34 -18.89
N GLN A 98 9.44 -20.46 -18.22
CA GLN A 98 8.01 -20.45 -18.24
C GLN A 98 7.49 -19.26 -19.06
N ASN A 99 6.51 -19.50 -19.92
CA ASN A 99 5.89 -18.47 -20.77
C ASN A 99 4.47 -18.08 -20.31
N LYS A 100 4.05 -18.55 -19.14
CA LYS A 100 2.73 -18.27 -18.56
C LYS A 100 2.89 -17.60 -17.20
N LYS A 101 1.89 -16.77 -16.83
CA LYS A 101 1.84 -16.15 -15.49
C LYS A 101 1.91 -17.21 -14.40
N PRO A 102 2.72 -17.01 -13.37
CA PRO A 102 2.86 -17.98 -12.27
C PRO A 102 1.59 -18.09 -11.44
N PHE A 103 0.86 -16.97 -11.30
CA PHE A 103 -0.43 -16.85 -10.58
C PHE A 103 -1.07 -15.50 -10.87
N ASP A 104 -2.30 -15.31 -10.39
CA ASP A 104 -3.00 -14.03 -10.47
C ASP A 104 -2.44 -13.03 -9.46
N PRO A 105 -2.21 -11.74 -9.80
CA PRO A 105 -1.69 -10.73 -8.89
C PRO A 105 -2.46 -10.59 -7.56
N SER A 106 -3.76 -10.91 -7.54
CA SER A 106 -4.57 -10.89 -6.31
C SER A 106 -4.07 -11.86 -5.24
N GLU A 107 -3.34 -12.90 -5.61
CA GLU A 107 -2.76 -13.86 -4.65
C GLU A 107 -1.75 -13.21 -3.70
N PHE A 108 -1.08 -12.13 -4.10
CA PHE A 108 -0.25 -11.35 -3.19
C PHE A 108 -1.05 -10.74 -2.03
N VAL A 109 -2.28 -10.30 -2.30
CA VAL A 109 -3.15 -9.75 -1.24
C VAL A 109 -3.50 -10.85 -0.24
N HIS A 110 -3.83 -12.05 -0.73
CA HIS A 110 -4.13 -13.21 0.11
C HIS A 110 -2.89 -13.67 0.89
N PHE A 111 -1.73 -13.70 0.25
CA PHE A 111 -0.48 -14.09 0.89
C PHE A 111 -0.08 -13.10 2.00
N ARG A 112 -0.08 -11.79 1.74
CA ARG A 112 0.21 -10.77 2.76
C ARG A 112 -0.75 -10.83 3.94
N LYS A 113 -2.03 -11.12 3.71
CA LYS A 113 -3.01 -11.31 4.80
C LYS A 113 -2.69 -12.55 5.66
N ARG A 114 -2.16 -13.62 5.06
CA ARG A 114 -1.74 -14.82 5.81
C ARG A 114 -0.47 -14.59 6.60
N LEU A 115 0.53 -13.92 6.00
CA LEU A 115 1.80 -13.62 6.65
C LEU A 115 1.62 -12.80 7.93
N GLN A 116 0.70 -11.84 7.91
CA GLN A 116 0.54 -10.86 8.97
C GLN A 116 1.86 -10.10 9.26
N GLU A 117 1.99 -9.51 10.43
CA GLU A 117 3.20 -8.79 10.84
C GLU A 117 4.37 -9.74 11.10
N SER A 118 4.12 -10.83 11.81
CA SER A 118 5.15 -11.84 12.18
C SER A 118 5.83 -12.47 10.95
N GLY A 119 5.06 -12.78 9.90
CA GLY A 119 5.63 -13.33 8.67
C GLY A 119 6.49 -12.32 7.89
N LEU A 120 6.13 -11.04 7.94
CA LEU A 120 6.94 -9.97 7.33
C LEU A 120 8.22 -9.72 8.12
N GLU A 121 8.16 -9.74 9.46
CA GLU A 121 9.35 -9.67 10.34
C GLU A 121 10.28 -10.86 10.10
N PHE A 122 9.72 -12.05 9.92
CA PHE A 122 10.52 -13.23 9.57
C PHE A 122 11.24 -13.04 8.22
N LEU A 123 10.57 -12.55 7.18
CA LEU A 123 11.20 -12.25 5.89
C LEU A 123 12.33 -11.21 6.05
N LEU A 124 12.12 -10.16 6.82
CA LEU A 124 13.17 -9.18 7.13
C LEU A 124 14.34 -9.86 7.84
N SER A 125 14.08 -10.71 8.84
CA SER A 125 15.14 -11.44 9.55
C SER A 125 15.98 -12.33 8.64
N GLN A 126 15.39 -12.94 7.62
CA GLN A 126 16.12 -13.72 6.62
C GLN A 126 17.03 -12.83 5.77
N THR A 127 16.59 -11.65 5.36
CA THR A 127 17.45 -10.71 4.63
C THR A 127 18.59 -10.17 5.49
N VAL A 128 18.34 -9.87 6.76
CA VAL A 128 19.39 -9.47 7.72
C VAL A 128 20.39 -10.61 7.96
N SER A 129 19.95 -11.87 7.93
CA SER A 129 20.83 -13.03 8.13
C SER A 129 21.89 -13.21 7.04
N LEU A 130 21.67 -12.62 5.85
CA LEU A 130 22.68 -12.58 4.76
C LEU A 130 23.87 -11.67 5.08
N HIS A 131 23.77 -10.84 6.12
CA HIS A 131 24.80 -9.91 6.56
C HIS A 131 25.27 -10.25 7.98
N PRO A 132 26.15 -11.27 8.15
CA PRO A 132 26.59 -11.71 9.47
C PRO A 132 27.26 -10.59 10.29
N GLU A 133 27.92 -9.66 9.62
CA GLU A 133 28.54 -8.49 10.22
C GLU A 133 27.51 -7.55 10.89
N ALA A 134 26.29 -7.48 10.36
CA ALA A 134 25.22 -6.65 10.94
C ALA A 134 24.72 -7.19 12.28
N LYS A 135 24.76 -8.51 12.48
CA LYS A 135 24.34 -9.14 13.76
C LYS A 135 25.32 -8.85 14.91
N ASN A 136 26.59 -8.67 14.58
CA ASN A 136 27.66 -8.45 15.56
C ASN A 136 27.97 -6.97 15.78
N GLU A 137 27.24 -6.08 15.13
CA GLU A 137 27.46 -4.65 15.24
C GLU A 137 26.98 -4.11 16.60
N LYS A 138 27.90 -3.48 17.33
CA LYS A 138 27.63 -2.97 18.70
C LYS A 138 26.95 -1.59 18.69
N GLU A 139 27.06 -0.86 17.59
CA GLU A 139 26.51 0.48 17.46
C GLU A 139 25.41 0.51 16.41
N VAL A 140 24.22 0.89 16.80
CA VAL A 140 23.10 1.09 15.90
C VAL A 140 22.70 2.57 15.86
N GLN A 141 22.29 3.03 14.70
CA GLN A 141 21.75 4.36 14.51
C GLN A 141 20.23 4.25 14.30
N ILE A 142 19.49 4.95 15.16
CA ILE A 142 18.03 5.05 15.00
C ILE A 142 17.72 6.37 14.30
N ASP A 143 17.04 6.31 13.18
CA ASP A 143 16.54 7.47 12.46
C ASP A 143 15.02 7.37 12.29
N THR A 144 14.36 8.52 12.34
CA THR A 144 12.93 8.59 12.09
C THR A 144 12.65 9.08 10.68
N THR A 145 12.01 8.26 9.91
CA THR A 145 11.56 8.64 8.57
C THR A 145 10.04 8.69 8.47
N VAL A 146 9.54 9.22 7.37
CA VAL A 146 8.11 9.22 7.07
C VAL A 146 7.85 8.18 6.01
N MET A 147 7.04 7.19 6.36
CA MET A 147 6.46 6.29 5.38
C MET A 147 5.31 7.04 4.70
N GLU A 148 5.60 7.63 3.54
CA GLU A 148 4.63 8.42 2.80
C GLU A 148 3.47 7.56 2.32
N LYS A 149 2.27 8.08 2.49
CA LYS A 149 1.05 7.45 1.99
C LYS A 149 0.71 7.97 0.60
N ASN A 150 0.21 7.10 -0.26
CA ASN A 150 -0.23 7.48 -1.61
C ASN A 150 -1.56 8.26 -1.55
N ILE A 151 -1.48 9.51 -1.11
CA ILE A 151 -2.62 10.41 -1.04
C ILE A 151 -2.39 11.65 -1.91
N THR A 152 -3.46 12.14 -2.49
CA THR A 152 -3.40 13.45 -3.16
C THR A 152 -3.15 14.55 -2.14
N PHE A 153 -2.29 15.53 -2.46
CA PHE A 153 -1.98 16.65 -1.56
C PHE A 153 -3.28 17.21 -0.94
N PRO A 154 -3.44 17.09 0.40
CA PRO A 154 -4.70 17.41 1.07
C PRO A 154 -4.89 18.92 1.19
N THR A 155 -6.06 19.37 0.80
CA THR A 155 -6.55 20.73 1.13
C THR A 155 -7.95 20.61 1.68
N ASP A 156 -8.34 21.52 2.59
CA ASP A 156 -9.67 21.50 3.18
C ASP A 156 -10.79 21.53 2.11
N ALA A 157 -10.55 22.21 0.99
CA ALA A 157 -11.48 22.25 -0.13
C ALA A 157 -11.62 20.88 -0.85
N LYS A 158 -10.51 20.17 -1.06
CA LYS A 158 -10.53 18.82 -1.65
C LYS A 158 -11.21 17.82 -0.72
N LEU A 159 -10.92 17.90 0.57
CA LEU A 159 -11.55 17.04 1.58
C LEU A 159 -13.06 17.29 1.69
N ALA A 160 -13.47 18.56 1.75
CA ALA A 160 -14.90 18.90 1.76
C ALA A 160 -15.63 18.41 0.50
N LYS A 161 -14.99 18.50 -0.66
CA LYS A 161 -15.55 17.92 -1.89
C LYS A 161 -15.65 16.41 -1.83
N LYS A 162 -14.63 15.71 -1.32
CA LYS A 162 -14.67 14.24 -1.13
C LYS A 162 -15.80 13.84 -0.18
N VAL A 163 -16.05 14.60 0.89
CA VAL A 163 -17.21 14.37 1.77
C VAL A 163 -18.52 14.46 0.99
N ILE A 164 -18.71 15.50 0.18
CA ILE A 164 -19.91 15.64 -0.66
C ILE A 164 -20.07 14.44 -1.62
N ASP A 165 -18.97 14.03 -2.26
CA ASP A 165 -18.98 12.90 -3.21
C ASP A 165 -19.33 11.58 -2.49
N ASN A 166 -18.77 11.33 -1.32
CA ASN A 166 -19.06 10.13 -0.53
C ASN A 166 -20.50 10.11 -0.01
N CYS A 167 -21.01 11.25 0.46
CA CYS A 167 -22.43 11.35 0.83
C CYS A 167 -23.36 11.07 -0.35
N ASN A 168 -23.02 11.55 -1.55
CA ASN A 168 -23.79 11.23 -2.74
C ASN A 168 -23.71 9.73 -3.12
N LYS A 169 -22.56 9.07 -2.87
CA LYS A 169 -22.44 7.61 -3.06
C LYS A 169 -23.33 6.85 -2.07
N ILE A 170 -23.30 7.23 -0.80
CA ILE A 170 -24.20 6.64 0.24
C ILE A 170 -25.65 6.82 -0.18
N ALA A 171 -26.06 8.03 -0.59
CA ALA A 171 -27.42 8.28 -1.05
C ALA A 171 -27.84 7.37 -2.20
N ASN A 172 -26.96 7.15 -3.18
CA ASN A 172 -27.25 6.26 -4.31
C ASN A 172 -27.31 4.79 -3.89
N LEU A 173 -26.44 4.34 -2.99
CA LEU A 173 -26.41 2.96 -2.49
C LEU A 173 -27.68 2.61 -1.69
N GLU A 174 -28.12 3.55 -0.86
CA GLU A 174 -29.29 3.39 0.00
C GLU A 174 -30.61 3.85 -0.64
N GLY A 175 -30.59 4.18 -1.93
CA GLY A 175 -31.77 4.60 -2.67
C GLY A 175 -32.39 5.92 -2.21
N VAL A 176 -31.63 6.78 -1.49
CA VAL A 176 -32.12 8.05 -0.96
C VAL A 176 -32.22 9.09 -2.06
N ASN A 177 -33.42 9.54 -2.34
CA ASN A 177 -33.65 10.63 -3.30
C ASN A 177 -33.24 11.97 -2.68
N GLN A 178 -32.07 12.50 -3.10
CA GLN A 178 -31.55 13.78 -2.65
C GLN A 178 -32.25 14.93 -3.37
N ARG A 179 -32.55 16.01 -2.62
CA ARG A 179 -33.08 17.25 -3.25
C ARG A 179 -32.10 17.84 -4.27
N GLN A 180 -30.80 17.79 -3.98
CA GLN A 180 -29.75 18.28 -4.85
C GLN A 180 -28.41 17.60 -4.55
N THR A 181 -27.74 17.04 -5.56
CA THR A 181 -26.44 16.35 -5.40
C THR A 181 -25.25 17.30 -5.33
N TYR A 182 -25.40 18.55 -5.72
CA TYR A 182 -24.35 19.58 -5.77
C TYR A 182 -23.09 19.23 -6.58
N LYS A 183 -23.07 18.16 -7.39
CA LYS A 183 -21.87 17.70 -8.11
C LYS A 183 -21.19 18.79 -8.94
N ARG A 184 -21.97 19.53 -9.75
CA ARG A 184 -21.43 20.61 -10.60
C ARG A 184 -20.96 21.80 -9.78
N VAL A 185 -21.79 22.25 -8.83
CA VAL A 185 -21.52 23.41 -7.96
C VAL A 185 -20.27 23.16 -7.10
N ALA A 186 -20.15 21.98 -6.47
CA ALA A 186 -18.98 21.61 -5.69
C ALA A 186 -17.70 21.57 -6.52
N LYS A 187 -17.77 21.06 -7.78
CA LYS A 187 -16.64 21.08 -8.70
C LYS A 187 -16.20 22.50 -9.06
N GLN A 188 -17.16 23.41 -9.29
CA GLN A 188 -16.87 24.82 -9.55
C GLN A 188 -16.22 25.50 -8.34
N HIS A 189 -16.79 25.33 -7.13
CA HIS A 189 -16.19 25.89 -5.92
C HIS A 189 -14.80 25.32 -5.63
N LEU A 190 -14.53 24.04 -5.93
CA LEU A 190 -13.18 23.46 -5.82
C LEU A 190 -12.18 24.20 -6.73
N ARG A 191 -12.56 24.48 -7.98
CA ARG A 191 -11.72 25.26 -8.92
C ARG A 191 -11.46 26.67 -8.39
N ASP A 192 -12.50 27.35 -7.91
CA ASP A 192 -12.40 28.71 -7.38
C ASP A 192 -11.49 28.75 -6.11
N ALA A 193 -11.55 27.71 -5.28
CA ALA A 193 -10.74 27.57 -4.08
C ALA A 193 -9.23 27.39 -4.38
N TYR A 194 -8.87 26.83 -5.54
CA TYR A 194 -7.49 26.54 -5.93
C TYR A 194 -6.66 27.81 -6.11
N PHE A 195 -7.25 28.88 -6.64
CA PHE A 195 -6.55 30.14 -6.95
C PHE A 195 -6.43 31.11 -5.76
N GLY A 196 -6.42 30.59 -4.53
CA GLY A 196 -6.34 31.41 -3.31
C GLY A 196 -5.04 32.21 -3.12
N HIS A 197 -3.97 31.85 -3.83
CA HIS A 197 -2.70 32.57 -3.79
C HIS A 197 -2.71 33.87 -4.62
N HIS A 198 -3.60 33.98 -5.60
CA HIS A 198 -3.69 35.15 -6.44
C HIS A 198 -4.44 36.28 -5.73
N PRO A 199 -3.83 37.49 -5.54
CA PRO A 199 -4.42 38.57 -4.75
C PRO A 199 -5.85 38.93 -5.14
N LYS A 200 -6.13 39.11 -6.44
CA LYS A 200 -7.46 39.42 -6.98
C LYS A 200 -8.51 38.31 -6.77
N ARG A 201 -8.08 37.05 -6.56
CA ARG A 201 -8.98 35.90 -6.39
C ARG A 201 -9.12 35.40 -4.96
N LYS A 202 -8.32 35.94 -4.02
CA LYS A 202 -8.28 35.52 -2.62
C LYS A 202 -9.65 35.53 -1.94
N LYS A 203 -10.41 36.62 -2.08
CA LYS A 203 -11.78 36.72 -1.52
C LYS A 203 -12.71 35.65 -2.09
N LYS A 204 -12.68 35.44 -3.40
CA LYS A 204 -13.49 34.40 -4.07
C LYS A 204 -13.10 32.99 -3.61
N ALA A 205 -11.83 32.70 -3.43
CA ALA A 205 -11.34 31.40 -2.95
C ALA A 205 -11.79 31.11 -1.50
N VAL A 206 -11.74 32.10 -0.63
CA VAL A 206 -12.25 31.98 0.76
C VAL A 206 -13.74 31.71 0.76
N ALA A 207 -14.53 32.46 0.00
CA ALA A 207 -15.96 32.25 -0.15
C ALA A 207 -16.29 30.85 -0.67
N ALA A 208 -15.53 30.38 -1.68
CA ALA A 208 -15.69 29.04 -2.25
C ALA A 208 -15.44 27.92 -1.22
N ARG A 209 -14.40 28.03 -0.39
CA ARG A 209 -14.12 27.09 0.71
C ARG A 209 -15.27 27.06 1.73
N LYS A 210 -15.78 28.23 2.12
CA LYS A 210 -16.93 28.34 3.04
C LYS A 210 -18.17 27.67 2.44
N LYS A 211 -18.44 27.89 1.14
CA LYS A 211 -19.55 27.25 0.43
C LYS A 211 -19.43 25.73 0.37
N LEU A 212 -18.24 25.17 0.11
CA LEU A 212 -18.03 23.73 0.13
C LEU A 212 -18.34 23.11 1.50
N ARG A 213 -17.90 23.75 2.59
CA ARG A 213 -18.26 23.32 3.97
C ARG A 213 -19.77 23.37 4.22
N THR A 214 -20.41 24.46 3.81
CA THR A 214 -21.87 24.60 3.96
C THR A 214 -22.64 23.52 3.19
N ILE A 215 -22.23 23.23 1.96
CA ILE A 215 -22.83 22.17 1.13
C ILE A 215 -22.61 20.81 1.77
N GLY A 216 -21.37 20.49 2.21
CA GLY A 216 -21.07 19.23 2.88
C GLY A 216 -21.96 19.00 4.10
N ASN A 217 -22.05 19.99 4.99
CA ASN A 217 -22.94 19.91 6.17
C ASN A 217 -24.43 19.78 5.81
N ARG A 218 -24.85 20.38 4.69
CA ARG A 218 -26.24 20.27 4.22
C ARG A 218 -26.55 18.85 3.75
N VAL A 219 -25.66 18.27 2.96
CA VAL A 219 -25.83 16.91 2.43
C VAL A 219 -25.79 15.88 3.56
N ILE A 220 -24.90 16.01 4.53
CA ILE A 220 -24.87 15.14 5.71
C ILE A 220 -26.19 15.21 6.46
N ARG A 221 -26.68 16.42 6.81
CA ARG A 221 -27.96 16.59 7.51
C ARG A 221 -29.17 16.07 6.72
N GLU A 222 -29.12 16.12 5.39
CA GLU A 222 -30.16 15.53 4.56
C GLU A 222 -30.17 14.01 4.66
N LEU A 223 -29.01 13.36 4.64
CA LEU A 223 -28.88 11.92 4.81
C LEU A 223 -29.29 11.47 6.20
N GLU A 224 -28.85 12.17 7.25
CA GLU A 224 -29.23 11.86 8.64
C GLU A 224 -30.75 11.91 8.89
N ARG A 225 -31.47 12.72 8.12
CA ARG A 225 -32.95 12.80 8.22
C ARG A 225 -33.69 11.77 7.36
N LYS A 226 -33.07 11.32 6.27
CA LYS A 226 -33.75 10.45 5.29
C LYS A 226 -33.40 8.98 5.43
N LEU A 227 -32.24 8.66 6.03
CA LEU A 227 -31.83 7.29 6.26
C LEU A 227 -32.59 6.66 7.43
N PRO A 228 -33.02 5.40 7.32
CA PRO A 228 -33.55 4.63 8.44
C PRO A 228 -32.51 4.53 9.56
N GLU A 229 -32.97 4.43 10.80
CA GLU A 229 -32.09 4.39 11.99
C GLU A 229 -31.10 3.22 11.96
N SER A 230 -31.51 2.05 11.46
CA SER A 230 -30.65 0.88 11.30
C SER A 230 -29.49 1.12 10.34
N VAL A 231 -29.75 1.81 9.23
CA VAL A 231 -28.73 2.16 8.22
C VAL A 231 -27.86 3.30 8.73
N LEU A 232 -28.45 4.27 9.44
CA LEU A 232 -27.73 5.40 10.01
C LEU A 232 -26.63 4.93 10.98
N LYS A 233 -26.90 3.92 11.82
CA LYS A 233 -25.91 3.32 12.72
C LYS A 233 -24.70 2.73 11.98
N GLN A 234 -24.89 2.18 10.79
CA GLN A 234 -23.79 1.63 9.98
C GLN A 234 -22.82 2.73 9.49
N TYR A 235 -23.33 3.92 9.16
CA TYR A 235 -22.54 5.05 8.67
C TYR A 235 -22.16 6.07 9.76
N GLU A 236 -22.49 5.82 11.01
CA GLU A 236 -22.27 6.77 12.11
C GLU A 236 -20.80 7.20 12.22
N SER A 237 -19.88 6.22 12.20
CA SER A 237 -18.43 6.47 12.26
C SER A 237 -17.93 7.33 11.09
N GLU A 238 -18.52 7.15 9.91
CA GLU A 238 -18.19 7.93 8.72
C GLU A 238 -18.72 9.37 8.82
N PHE A 239 -19.95 9.54 9.25
CA PHE A 239 -20.53 10.89 9.45
C PHE A 239 -19.79 11.68 10.52
N VAL A 240 -19.34 11.04 11.59
CA VAL A 240 -18.48 11.68 12.61
C VAL A 240 -17.17 12.17 11.96
N LYS A 241 -16.51 11.34 11.16
CA LYS A 241 -15.29 11.74 10.41
C LYS A 241 -15.57 12.89 9.45
N TYR A 242 -16.68 12.84 8.71
CA TYR A 242 -17.05 13.89 7.75
C TYR A 242 -17.31 15.22 8.44
N LYS A 243 -18.05 15.21 9.56
CA LYS A 243 -18.28 16.42 10.37
C LYS A 243 -16.96 16.98 10.91
N LYS A 244 -16.06 16.12 11.40
CA LYS A 244 -14.73 16.54 11.86
C LYS A 244 -13.95 17.22 10.73
N VAL A 245 -13.92 16.64 9.53
CA VAL A 245 -13.25 17.25 8.36
C VAL A 245 -13.84 18.60 7.97
N LEU A 246 -15.15 18.75 8.03
CA LEU A 246 -15.82 20.01 7.67
C LEU A 246 -15.65 21.11 8.72
N SER A 247 -15.44 20.76 9.99
CA SER A 247 -15.23 21.70 11.09
C SER A 247 -13.77 22.08 11.31
N GLN A 248 -12.82 21.28 10.80
CA GLN A 248 -11.38 21.53 11.04
C GLN A 248 -10.89 22.83 10.44
N GLU A 249 -10.01 23.51 11.18
CA GLU A 249 -9.35 24.75 10.79
C GLU A 249 -7.85 24.54 10.54
N ARG A 250 -7.16 25.60 10.08
CA ARG A 250 -5.73 25.51 9.76
C ARG A 250 -4.88 25.00 10.93
N ASN A 251 -5.19 25.44 12.15
CA ASN A 251 -4.42 25.15 13.36
C ASN A 251 -5.10 24.09 14.27
N SER A 252 -6.14 23.42 13.79
CA SER A 252 -6.77 22.35 14.57
C SER A 252 -5.78 21.23 14.89
N LYS A 253 -5.79 20.75 16.13
CA LYS A 253 -5.09 19.52 16.52
C LYS A 253 -5.83 18.32 15.90
N ASP A 254 -5.13 17.23 15.67
CA ASP A 254 -5.69 15.97 15.13
C ASP A 254 -6.48 16.11 13.82
N LYS A 255 -5.95 16.88 12.89
CA LYS A 255 -6.55 17.05 11.55
C LYS A 255 -6.56 15.74 10.78
N ILE A 256 -7.65 15.51 10.08
CA ILE A 256 -7.77 14.43 9.10
C ILE A 256 -7.27 14.96 7.76
N TYR A 257 -6.23 14.32 7.22
CA TYR A 257 -5.63 14.66 5.92
C TYR A 257 -6.10 13.73 4.80
N SER A 258 -6.63 12.55 5.14
CA SER A 258 -7.22 11.62 4.18
C SER A 258 -8.47 10.96 4.78
N LEU A 259 -9.57 10.92 4.03
CA LEU A 259 -10.77 10.18 4.43
C LEU A 259 -10.58 8.66 4.34
N HIS A 260 -9.71 8.23 3.43
CA HIS A 260 -9.38 6.81 3.23
C HIS A 260 -8.45 6.29 4.32
N GLU A 261 -7.45 7.09 4.71
CA GLU A 261 -6.50 6.78 5.77
C GLU A 261 -6.48 7.90 6.82
N PRO A 262 -7.43 7.92 7.76
CA PRO A 262 -7.57 9.01 8.74
C PRO A 262 -6.37 9.18 9.67
N GLN A 263 -5.58 8.13 9.88
CA GLN A 263 -4.37 8.13 10.71
C GLN A 263 -3.17 8.83 10.06
N THR A 264 -3.29 9.24 8.78
CA THR A 264 -2.19 9.93 8.07
C THR A 264 -1.86 11.24 8.77
N ALA A 265 -0.61 11.39 9.22
CA ALA A 265 -0.11 12.62 9.84
C ALA A 265 0.53 13.55 8.79
N CYS A 266 0.55 14.84 9.09
CA CYS A 266 1.32 15.85 8.34
C CYS A 266 2.61 16.12 9.10
N ILE A 267 3.75 15.83 8.48
CA ILE A 267 5.07 15.92 9.10
C ILE A 267 5.88 16.97 8.36
N ALA A 268 6.33 18.01 9.10
CA ALA A 268 7.20 19.02 8.56
C ALA A 268 8.65 18.50 8.52
N LYS A 269 9.27 18.51 7.34
CA LYS A 269 10.66 18.05 7.14
C LYS A 269 11.66 19.18 6.95
N GLY A 270 11.23 20.43 6.88
CA GLY A 270 12.12 21.58 6.67
C GLY A 270 12.85 21.62 5.31
N LYS A 271 12.50 20.73 4.38
CA LYS A 271 13.10 20.68 3.04
C LYS A 271 12.52 21.80 2.16
N ALA A 272 13.37 22.55 1.46
CA ALA A 272 12.94 23.68 0.62
C ALA A 272 11.93 23.28 -0.47
N HIS A 273 12.11 22.12 -1.11
CA HIS A 273 11.26 21.64 -2.20
C HIS A 273 10.03 20.82 -1.72
N LYS A 274 10.05 20.31 -0.48
CA LYS A 274 8.98 19.47 0.07
C LYS A 274 8.83 19.75 1.57
N ALA A 275 8.16 20.84 1.89
CA ALA A 275 8.03 21.30 3.27
C ALA A 275 7.23 20.33 4.17
N TYR A 276 6.28 19.61 3.60
CA TYR A 276 5.40 18.67 4.32
C TYR A 276 5.36 17.33 3.64
N GLU A 277 5.43 16.27 4.44
CA GLU A 277 5.21 14.87 4.05
C GLU A 277 3.99 14.34 4.78
N PHE A 278 3.18 13.54 4.07
CA PHE A 278 1.94 12.97 4.61
C PHE A 278 2.08 11.45 4.72
N GLY A 279 2.08 10.95 5.95
CA GLY A 279 2.28 9.55 6.21
C GLY A 279 2.35 9.22 7.69
N THR A 280 2.94 8.07 7.99
CA THR A 280 3.21 7.61 9.35
C THR A 280 4.69 7.78 9.66
N LYS A 281 5.03 8.24 10.85
CA LYS A 281 6.42 8.21 11.33
C LYS A 281 6.81 6.77 11.61
N VAL A 282 7.96 6.37 11.08
CA VAL A 282 8.57 5.07 11.34
C VAL A 282 9.97 5.31 11.88
N ALA A 283 10.31 4.64 12.97
CA ALA A 283 11.68 4.55 13.45
C ALA A 283 12.36 3.40 12.70
N VAL A 284 13.51 3.67 12.12
CA VAL A 284 14.30 2.68 11.40
C VAL A 284 15.62 2.53 12.12
N THR A 285 15.92 1.31 12.55
CA THR A 285 17.21 0.96 13.18
C THR A 285 18.14 0.39 12.11
N ARG A 286 19.32 0.97 11.99
CA ARG A 286 20.35 0.49 11.05
C ARG A 286 21.69 0.37 11.74
N GLY A 287 22.49 -0.58 11.32
CA GLY A 287 23.89 -0.68 11.72
C GLY A 287 24.66 0.57 11.26
N ARG A 288 25.52 1.11 12.15
CA ARG A 288 26.29 2.33 11.85
C ARG A 288 27.33 2.12 10.76
N LYS A 289 28.01 0.96 10.76
CA LYS A 289 29.05 0.60 9.81
C LYS A 289 28.50 -0.09 8.57
N THR A 290 27.63 -1.06 8.78
CA THR A 290 27.05 -1.87 7.70
C THR A 290 25.94 -1.16 6.94
N GLY A 291 25.23 -0.22 7.60
CA GLY A 291 24.06 0.41 7.03
C GLY A 291 22.85 -0.52 6.86
N VAL A 292 22.94 -1.77 7.31
CA VAL A 292 21.86 -2.75 7.21
C VAL A 292 20.73 -2.37 8.17
N ILE A 293 19.51 -2.38 7.67
CA ILE A 293 18.30 -2.14 8.47
C ILE A 293 17.96 -3.42 9.22
N THR A 294 17.84 -3.32 10.54
CA THR A 294 17.59 -4.47 11.43
C THR A 294 16.19 -4.46 12.04
N SER A 295 15.54 -3.28 12.14
CA SER A 295 14.15 -3.12 12.60
C SER A 295 13.56 -1.77 12.22
#